data_a2c998919826a37120c6c440192b5bf5
#
_entry.id   a2c998919826a37120c6c440192b5bf5
#
_cell.length_a   1.000
_cell.length_b   1.000
_cell.length_c   1.000
_cell.angle_alpha   90.00
_cell.angle_beta   90.00
_cell.angle_gamma   90.00
#
_symmetry.space_group_name_H-M   'P 1'
#
loop_
_entity.id
_entity.type
_entity.pdbx_description
1 polymer ?
#
loop_
_entity_poly.entity_id
_entity_poly.type
_entity_poly.pdbx_seq_one_letter_code
_entity_poly.pdbx_strand_id
1 'polypeptide(L)'
;MNLYAKLQARAAQQKPIRVALIGAGKFGSMFLAQAVQTPGMHITGIADLSPERVQTNLNRIGWEPERAKATSVEEAIRTGQTYLCEDAMSLIQADAVEVVIDATGSPAAGIRHALAAIEHGKHIVMVNVEADTLAGPLLAEKARKAGVVYSLAYGDQPALIAEIVDWARACGLPVVAAGKGTKYLPIYHEVTPDTVWQHYGLTPEAAQAGGMNPQMFNSFLDGTKSAIEMAA
;
A
#
# COMPACT_ATOMS: atom_id res chain seq x y z
N MET A 1 -15.70 15.89 0.68
CA MET A 1 -15.85 15.10 1.94
C MET A 1 -14.77 15.53 2.92
N ASN A 2 -15.10 15.86 4.17
CA ASN A 2 -14.09 16.28 5.17
C ASN A 2 -13.52 15.05 5.91
N LEU A 3 -12.56 14.36 5.31
CA LEU A 3 -11.94 13.15 5.90
C LEU A 3 -11.20 13.47 7.19
N TYR A 4 -10.48 14.59 7.25
CA TYR A 4 -9.71 14.97 8.44
C TYR A 4 -10.60 15.13 9.67
N ALA A 5 -11.74 15.84 9.54
CA ALA A 5 -12.68 15.98 10.64
C ALA A 5 -13.27 14.63 11.10
N LYS A 6 -13.50 13.70 10.18
CA LYS A 6 -13.97 12.35 10.52
C LYS A 6 -12.91 11.56 11.29
N LEU A 7 -11.64 11.65 10.88
CA LEU A 7 -10.54 11.00 11.59
C LEU A 7 -10.34 11.61 12.99
N GLN A 8 -10.42 12.94 13.12
CA GLN A 8 -10.38 13.60 14.43
C GLN A 8 -11.51 13.14 15.34
N ALA A 9 -12.73 12.99 14.81
CA ALA A 9 -13.87 12.48 15.58
C ALA A 9 -13.64 11.04 16.06
N ARG A 10 -13.05 10.18 15.22
CA ARG A 10 -12.63 8.83 15.62
C ARG A 10 -11.59 8.85 16.74
N ALA A 11 -10.59 9.74 16.65
CA ALA A 11 -9.58 9.92 17.68
C ALA A 11 -10.20 10.38 19.00
N ALA A 12 -11.08 11.40 18.96
CA ALA A 12 -11.76 11.92 20.16
C ALA A 12 -12.65 10.87 20.84
N GLN A 13 -13.26 9.96 20.06
CA GLN A 13 -14.05 8.85 20.56
C GLN A 13 -13.21 7.66 21.06
N GLN A 14 -11.89 7.71 20.93
CA GLN A 14 -10.96 6.58 21.19
C GLN A 14 -11.33 5.32 20.39
N LYS A 15 -11.86 5.49 19.19
CA LYS A 15 -12.24 4.43 18.25
C LYS A 15 -11.52 4.60 16.92
N PRO A 16 -10.17 4.51 16.90
CA PRO A 16 -9.42 4.64 15.65
C PRO A 16 -9.80 3.52 14.67
N ILE A 17 -9.62 3.79 13.38
CA ILE A 17 -9.67 2.75 12.35
C ILE A 17 -8.47 1.82 12.58
N ARG A 18 -8.73 0.52 12.71
CA ARG A 18 -7.71 -0.50 12.98
C ARG A 18 -7.22 -1.10 11.69
N VAL A 19 -5.96 -0.85 11.40
CA VAL A 19 -5.32 -1.15 10.11
C VAL A 19 -4.24 -2.21 10.28
N ALA A 20 -4.25 -3.22 9.42
CA ALA A 20 -3.14 -4.14 9.22
C ALA A 20 -2.41 -3.80 7.92
N LEU A 21 -1.09 -3.67 7.97
CA LEU A 21 -0.22 -3.49 6.81
C LEU A 21 0.48 -4.81 6.48
N ILE A 22 0.40 -5.24 5.23
CA ILE A 22 1.11 -6.41 4.73
C ILE A 22 2.17 -5.95 3.72
N GLY A 23 3.44 -6.18 4.06
CA GLY A 23 4.60 -5.70 3.33
C GLY A 23 5.09 -4.33 3.83
N ALA A 24 6.21 -4.33 4.54
CA ALA A 24 6.87 -3.12 5.08
C ALA A 24 8.16 -2.77 4.31
N GLY A 25 8.12 -2.91 2.99
CA GLY A 25 9.18 -2.49 2.08
C GLY A 25 9.29 -0.96 1.99
N LYS A 26 9.79 -0.44 0.86
CA LYS A 26 9.99 1.01 0.67
C LYS A 26 8.70 1.79 0.85
N PHE A 27 7.62 1.40 0.14
CA PHE A 27 6.32 2.06 0.26
C PHE A 27 5.75 1.93 1.68
N GLY A 28 5.72 0.70 2.24
CA GLY A 28 5.19 0.46 3.57
C GLY A 28 5.89 1.31 4.63
N SER A 29 7.21 1.45 4.57
CA SER A 29 7.97 2.32 5.48
C SER A 29 7.60 3.80 5.34
N MET A 30 7.39 4.29 4.12
CA MET A 30 6.95 5.67 3.87
C MET A 30 5.53 5.90 4.41
N PHE A 31 4.62 4.97 4.17
CA PHE A 31 3.26 5.01 4.73
C PHE A 31 3.31 5.02 6.27
N LEU A 32 4.08 4.15 6.90
CA LEU A 32 4.21 4.05 8.35
C LEU A 32 4.77 5.34 8.97
N ALA A 33 5.70 6.04 8.29
CA ALA A 33 6.20 7.32 8.74
C ALA A 33 5.10 8.40 8.83
N GLN A 34 4.09 8.34 7.97
CA GLN A 34 2.95 9.26 7.97
C GLN A 34 1.82 8.78 8.90
N ALA A 35 1.60 7.47 8.96
CA ALA A 35 0.50 6.87 9.71
C ALA A 35 0.51 7.24 11.20
N VAL A 36 1.70 7.37 11.81
CA VAL A 36 1.84 7.77 13.22
C VAL A 36 1.35 9.19 13.50
N GLN A 37 1.29 10.03 12.49
CA GLN A 37 0.83 11.42 12.58
C GLN A 37 -0.64 11.56 12.18
N THR A 38 -1.27 10.48 11.71
CA THR A 38 -2.65 10.50 11.22
C THR A 38 -3.61 10.24 12.40
N PRO A 39 -4.41 11.24 12.81
CA PRO A 39 -5.35 11.03 13.92
C PRO A 39 -6.41 10.01 13.54
N GLY A 40 -6.91 9.25 14.52
CA GLY A 40 -8.01 8.31 14.31
C GLY A 40 -7.66 7.08 13.47
N MET A 41 -6.37 6.79 13.27
CA MET A 41 -5.85 5.56 12.67
C MET A 41 -4.93 4.86 13.67
N HIS A 42 -5.04 3.55 13.74
CA HIS A 42 -4.15 2.71 14.53
C HIS A 42 -3.62 1.57 13.68
N ILE A 43 -2.31 1.51 13.49
CA ILE A 43 -1.65 0.37 12.85
C ILE A 43 -1.57 -0.74 13.90
N THR A 44 -2.52 -1.66 13.86
CA THR A 44 -2.63 -2.74 14.85
C THR A 44 -1.65 -3.88 14.59
N GLY A 45 -1.28 -4.09 13.31
CA GLY A 45 -0.34 -5.12 12.95
C GLY A 45 0.40 -4.81 11.66
N ILE A 46 1.61 -5.32 11.57
CA ILE A 46 2.45 -5.28 10.37
C ILE A 46 2.94 -6.70 10.10
N ALA A 47 2.62 -7.25 8.94
CA ALA A 47 3.15 -8.53 8.49
C ALA A 47 4.19 -8.33 7.39
N ASP A 48 5.35 -8.96 7.54
CA ASP A 48 6.41 -8.99 6.52
C ASP A 48 7.20 -10.29 6.69
N LEU A 49 7.77 -10.80 5.60
CA LEU A 49 8.59 -12.01 5.61
C LEU A 49 9.87 -11.89 6.47
N SER A 50 10.21 -10.68 6.90
CA SER A 50 11.35 -10.41 7.79
C SER A 50 10.97 -9.33 8.83
N PRO A 51 10.39 -9.71 9.97
CA PRO A 51 10.05 -8.79 11.06
C PRO A 51 11.25 -8.01 11.59
N GLU A 52 12.45 -8.59 11.58
CA GLU A 52 13.67 -7.90 12.00
C GLU A 52 14.01 -6.72 11.07
N ARG A 53 13.82 -6.92 9.75
CA ARG A 53 13.98 -5.85 8.77
C ARG A 53 12.92 -4.75 8.98
N VAL A 54 11.70 -5.15 9.31
CA VAL A 54 10.64 -4.18 9.66
C VAL A 54 11.07 -3.35 10.85
N GLN A 55 11.53 -3.97 11.93
CA GLN A 55 11.98 -3.25 13.12
C GLN A 55 13.11 -2.26 12.80
N THR A 56 14.07 -2.67 11.97
CA THR A 56 15.15 -1.80 11.49
C THR A 56 14.60 -0.60 10.72
N ASN A 57 13.64 -0.83 9.82
CA ASN A 57 12.98 0.22 9.05
C ASN A 57 12.17 1.17 9.95
N LEU A 58 11.44 0.65 10.94
CA LEU A 58 10.69 1.46 11.90
C LEU A 58 11.62 2.40 12.69
N ASN A 59 12.74 1.89 13.17
CA ASN A 59 13.75 2.70 13.86
C ASN A 59 14.27 3.83 12.95
N ARG A 60 14.54 3.51 11.68
CA ARG A 60 15.03 4.50 10.69
C ARG A 60 14.03 5.63 10.40
N ILE A 61 12.73 5.34 10.44
CA ILE A 61 11.68 6.35 10.22
C ILE A 61 11.22 7.03 11.52
N GLY A 62 11.90 6.79 12.63
CA GLY A 62 11.67 7.48 13.90
C GLY A 62 10.51 6.93 14.73
N TRP A 63 10.12 5.67 14.54
CA TRP A 63 9.18 5.04 15.47
C TRP A 63 9.87 4.79 16.82
N GLU A 64 9.20 5.14 17.90
CA GLU A 64 9.65 4.77 19.23
C GLU A 64 9.67 3.24 19.37
N PRO A 65 10.75 2.63 19.88
CA PRO A 65 10.89 1.17 19.98
C PRO A 65 9.73 0.51 20.72
N GLU A 66 9.15 1.18 21.71
CA GLU A 66 8.03 0.68 22.49
C GLU A 66 6.74 0.55 21.69
N ARG A 67 6.61 1.28 20.57
CA ARG A 67 5.40 1.29 19.75
C ARG A 67 5.16 -0.04 19.05
N ALA A 68 6.19 -0.81 18.75
CA ALA A 68 6.11 -2.06 17.98
C ALA A 68 6.49 -3.29 18.83
N LYS A 69 6.02 -3.34 20.07
CA LYS A 69 6.34 -4.41 21.04
C LYS A 69 5.17 -5.33 21.39
N ALA A 70 3.99 -5.08 20.85
CA ALA A 70 2.85 -5.96 21.11
C ALA A 70 3.16 -7.39 20.64
N THR A 71 2.73 -8.38 21.41
CA THR A 71 2.92 -9.81 21.14
C THR A 71 1.72 -10.44 20.42
N SER A 72 0.62 -9.70 20.33
CA SER A 72 -0.60 -10.09 19.60
C SER A 72 -1.40 -8.87 19.15
N VAL A 73 -2.37 -9.09 18.27
CA VAL A 73 -3.31 -8.03 17.81
C VAL A 73 -4.15 -7.50 18.99
N GLU A 74 -4.58 -8.38 19.90
CA GLU A 74 -5.36 -8.01 21.08
C GLU A 74 -4.55 -7.12 22.01
N GLU A 75 -3.29 -7.45 22.23
CA GLU A 75 -2.39 -6.62 23.02
C GLU A 75 -2.14 -5.27 22.32
N ALA A 76 -1.91 -5.26 21.03
CA ALA A 76 -1.74 -4.05 20.25
C ALA A 76 -2.91 -3.07 20.44
N ILE A 77 -4.14 -3.59 20.41
CA ILE A 77 -5.35 -2.77 20.61
C ILE A 77 -5.44 -2.25 22.04
N ARG A 78 -5.17 -3.11 23.03
CA ARG A 78 -5.26 -2.74 24.44
C ARG A 78 -4.22 -1.69 24.85
N THR A 79 -3.02 -1.75 24.25
CA THR A 79 -1.88 -0.89 24.62
C THR A 79 -1.68 0.31 23.68
N GLY A 80 -2.32 0.31 22.50
CA GLY A 80 -2.06 1.29 21.45
C GLY A 80 -0.76 1.03 20.67
N GLN A 81 -0.13 -0.12 20.90
CA GLN A 81 1.08 -0.57 20.21
C GLN A 81 0.76 -1.25 18.88
N THR A 82 1.78 -1.74 18.19
CA THR A 82 1.68 -2.48 16.93
C THR A 82 2.30 -3.86 17.09
N TYR A 83 1.62 -4.87 16.57
CA TYR A 83 2.10 -6.25 16.52
C TYR A 83 2.88 -6.49 15.22
N LEU A 84 4.08 -7.07 15.32
CA LEU A 84 4.89 -7.47 14.16
C LEU A 84 4.86 -9.00 14.01
N CYS A 85 4.60 -9.50 12.80
CA CYS A 85 4.57 -10.93 12.52
C CYS A 85 5.02 -11.26 11.08
N GLU A 86 5.26 -12.54 10.81
CA GLU A 86 5.54 -13.05 9.47
C GLU A 86 4.25 -13.45 8.73
N ASP A 87 3.24 -13.89 9.47
CA ASP A 87 2.01 -14.44 8.89
C ASP A 87 0.96 -13.36 8.64
N ALA A 88 0.83 -12.96 7.37
CA ALA A 88 -0.20 -12.04 6.93
C ALA A 88 -1.62 -12.56 7.20
N MET A 89 -1.82 -13.88 7.11
CA MET A 89 -3.16 -14.46 7.28
C MET A 89 -3.64 -14.30 8.71
N SER A 90 -2.76 -14.39 9.70
CA SER A 90 -3.12 -14.17 11.10
C SER A 90 -3.68 -12.75 11.34
N LEU A 91 -3.13 -11.73 10.67
CA LEU A 91 -3.66 -10.37 10.76
C LEU A 91 -5.00 -10.21 10.02
N ILE A 92 -5.13 -10.80 8.84
CA ILE A 92 -6.35 -10.73 8.04
C ILE A 92 -7.52 -11.39 8.79
N GLN A 93 -7.26 -12.50 9.45
CA GLN A 93 -8.28 -13.26 10.19
C GLN A 93 -8.64 -12.65 11.56
N ALA A 94 -7.80 -11.76 12.08
CA ALA A 94 -8.07 -11.14 13.38
C ALA A 94 -9.35 -10.29 13.34
N ASP A 95 -10.33 -10.60 14.17
CA ASP A 95 -11.63 -9.92 14.21
C ASP A 95 -11.50 -8.41 14.40
N ALA A 96 -10.51 -8.01 15.14
CA ALA A 96 -10.29 -6.63 15.51
C ALA A 96 -9.75 -5.75 14.37
N VAL A 97 -9.17 -6.32 13.32
CA VAL A 97 -8.71 -5.58 12.14
C VAL A 97 -9.91 -5.17 11.28
N GLU A 98 -9.97 -3.92 10.86
CA GLU A 98 -11.03 -3.37 10.01
C GLU A 98 -10.57 -3.22 8.55
N VAL A 99 -9.33 -2.79 8.36
CA VAL A 99 -8.77 -2.49 7.04
C VAL A 99 -7.44 -3.21 6.87
N VAL A 100 -7.28 -3.88 5.74
CA VAL A 100 -6.02 -4.50 5.32
C VAL A 100 -5.42 -3.64 4.20
N ILE A 101 -4.13 -3.36 4.28
CA ILE A 101 -3.35 -2.71 3.21
C ILE A 101 -2.35 -3.72 2.67
N ASP A 102 -2.45 -4.09 1.39
CA ASP A 102 -1.45 -4.94 0.74
C ASP A 102 -0.43 -4.09 -0.01
N ALA A 103 0.82 -4.16 0.42
CA ALA A 103 1.97 -3.49 -0.16
C ALA A 103 3.12 -4.47 -0.47
N THR A 104 2.79 -5.73 -0.74
CA THR A 104 3.78 -6.79 -0.93
C THR A 104 4.52 -6.72 -2.27
N GLY A 105 3.90 -6.15 -3.31
CA GLY A 105 4.44 -6.17 -4.68
C GLY A 105 4.46 -7.56 -5.33
N SER A 106 3.85 -8.57 -4.69
CA SER A 106 3.67 -9.92 -5.26
C SER A 106 2.23 -10.10 -5.71
N PRO A 107 1.94 -10.23 -7.02
CA PRO A 107 0.56 -10.34 -7.52
C PRO A 107 -0.18 -11.51 -6.90
N ALA A 108 0.45 -12.67 -6.83
CA ALA A 108 -0.16 -13.87 -6.27
C ALA A 108 -0.46 -13.75 -4.78
N ALA A 109 0.43 -13.10 -4.00
CA ALA A 109 0.19 -12.83 -2.59
C ALA A 109 -0.97 -11.83 -2.41
N GLY A 110 -0.92 -10.70 -3.14
CA GLY A 110 -1.96 -9.67 -3.07
C GLY A 110 -3.36 -10.19 -3.38
N ILE A 111 -3.49 -11.03 -4.41
CA ILE A 111 -4.78 -11.68 -4.73
C ILE A 111 -5.25 -12.59 -3.59
N ARG A 112 -4.35 -13.40 -3.00
CA ARG A 112 -4.72 -14.26 -1.86
C ARG A 112 -5.13 -13.44 -0.64
N HIS A 113 -4.40 -12.38 -0.33
CA HIS A 113 -4.72 -11.50 0.78
C HIS A 113 -6.06 -10.78 0.57
N ALA A 114 -6.32 -10.30 -0.65
CA ALA A 114 -7.59 -9.68 -0.99
C ALA A 114 -8.78 -10.65 -0.85
N LEU A 115 -8.65 -11.87 -1.36
CA LEU A 115 -9.69 -12.89 -1.23
C LEU A 115 -9.97 -13.22 0.24
N ALA A 116 -8.92 -13.42 1.04
CA ALA A 116 -9.06 -13.69 2.46
C ALA A 116 -9.66 -12.49 3.22
N ALA A 117 -9.24 -11.25 2.93
CA ALA A 117 -9.82 -10.05 3.52
C ALA A 117 -11.32 -9.95 3.24
N ILE A 118 -11.75 -10.19 1.99
CA ILE A 118 -13.15 -10.19 1.59
C ILE A 118 -13.93 -11.28 2.35
N GLU A 119 -13.39 -12.49 2.44
CA GLU A 119 -14.00 -13.61 3.15
C GLU A 119 -14.20 -13.33 4.64
N HIS A 120 -13.24 -12.63 5.25
CA HIS A 120 -13.30 -12.23 6.67
C HIS A 120 -13.96 -10.87 6.91
N GLY A 121 -14.64 -10.29 5.90
CA GLY A 121 -15.39 -9.04 6.04
C GLY A 121 -14.51 -7.81 6.28
N LYS A 122 -13.23 -7.83 5.84
CA LYS A 122 -12.30 -6.71 5.97
C LYS A 122 -12.31 -5.84 4.73
N HIS A 123 -12.21 -4.55 4.91
CA HIS A 123 -11.91 -3.62 3.82
C HIS A 123 -10.46 -3.82 3.37
N ILE A 124 -10.19 -3.65 2.07
CA ILE A 124 -8.83 -3.77 1.54
C ILE A 124 -8.44 -2.57 0.69
N VAL A 125 -7.21 -2.10 0.92
CA VAL A 125 -6.53 -1.11 0.08
C VAL A 125 -5.36 -1.80 -0.62
N MET A 126 -5.44 -1.87 -1.94
CA MET A 126 -4.46 -2.53 -2.79
C MET A 126 -3.41 -1.51 -3.26
N VAL A 127 -2.23 -1.54 -2.65
CA VAL A 127 -1.05 -0.81 -3.14
C VAL A 127 -0.35 -1.61 -4.24
N ASN A 128 -0.57 -2.92 -4.24
CA ASN A 128 -0.03 -3.88 -5.20
C ASN A 128 -0.80 -3.78 -6.53
N VAL A 129 -0.41 -2.80 -7.34
CA VAL A 129 -1.05 -2.51 -8.64
C VAL A 129 -0.97 -3.70 -9.59
N GLU A 130 0.06 -4.51 -9.49
CA GLU A 130 0.25 -5.73 -10.28
C GLU A 130 -0.85 -6.76 -9.99
N ALA A 131 -1.24 -6.90 -8.73
CA ALA A 131 -2.36 -7.77 -8.34
C ALA A 131 -3.69 -7.21 -8.84
N ASP A 132 -3.88 -5.90 -8.78
CA ASP A 132 -5.08 -5.23 -9.26
C ASP A 132 -5.23 -5.36 -10.78
N THR A 133 -4.18 -5.08 -11.54
CA THR A 133 -4.16 -5.27 -13.00
C THR A 133 -4.54 -6.70 -13.41
N LEU A 134 -4.09 -7.69 -12.64
CA LEU A 134 -4.35 -9.10 -12.94
C LEU A 134 -5.77 -9.54 -12.57
N ALA A 135 -6.32 -9.08 -11.46
CA ALA A 135 -7.56 -9.60 -10.89
C ALA A 135 -8.51 -8.56 -10.29
N GLY A 136 -8.16 -7.27 -10.35
CA GLY A 136 -8.89 -6.17 -9.70
C GLY A 136 -10.38 -6.15 -9.95
N PRO A 137 -10.88 -6.22 -11.21
CA PRO A 137 -12.32 -6.22 -11.49
C PRO A 137 -13.07 -7.37 -10.79
N LEU A 138 -12.46 -8.57 -10.75
CA LEU A 138 -13.05 -9.71 -10.05
C LEU A 138 -13.04 -9.52 -8.53
N LEU A 139 -11.95 -9.00 -7.98
CA LEU A 139 -11.82 -8.72 -6.54
C LEU A 139 -12.80 -7.63 -6.10
N ALA A 140 -12.93 -6.57 -6.87
CA ALA A 140 -13.89 -5.49 -6.63
C ALA A 140 -15.35 -6.00 -6.63
N GLU A 141 -15.70 -6.87 -7.58
CA GLU A 141 -17.03 -7.47 -7.65
C GLU A 141 -17.31 -8.40 -6.43
N LYS A 142 -16.31 -9.17 -6.02
CA LYS A 142 -16.42 -10.02 -4.81
C LYS A 142 -16.58 -9.16 -3.55
N ALA A 143 -15.79 -8.11 -3.41
CA ALA A 143 -15.85 -7.18 -2.27
C ALA A 143 -17.23 -6.49 -2.21
N ARG A 144 -17.72 -5.99 -3.36
CA ARG A 144 -19.06 -5.40 -3.46
C ARG A 144 -20.15 -6.37 -2.99
N LYS A 145 -20.10 -7.65 -3.38
CA LYS A 145 -21.04 -8.69 -2.94
C LYS A 145 -20.94 -8.98 -1.45
N ALA A 146 -19.74 -8.93 -0.89
CA ALA A 146 -19.49 -9.11 0.53
C ALA A 146 -19.79 -7.86 1.38
N GLY A 147 -20.11 -6.71 0.76
CA GLY A 147 -20.38 -5.47 1.47
C GLY A 147 -19.13 -4.79 2.05
N VAL A 148 -17.94 -5.12 1.53
CA VAL A 148 -16.67 -4.50 1.93
C VAL A 148 -16.10 -3.63 0.82
N VAL A 149 -15.21 -2.70 1.19
CA VAL A 149 -14.52 -1.82 0.24
C VAL A 149 -13.28 -2.53 -0.28
N TYR A 150 -13.13 -2.57 -1.60
CA TYR A 150 -11.89 -2.83 -2.32
C TYR A 150 -11.48 -1.54 -3.03
N SER A 151 -10.28 -1.06 -2.80
CA SER A 151 -9.79 0.18 -3.39
C SER A 151 -8.33 0.08 -3.74
N LEU A 152 -7.91 0.70 -4.84
CA LEU A 152 -6.52 1.08 -5.02
C LEU A 152 -6.10 2.11 -3.96
N ALA A 153 -4.79 2.23 -3.73
CA ALA A 153 -4.26 3.23 -2.81
C ALA A 153 -4.54 4.63 -3.36
N TYR A 154 -5.34 5.42 -2.64
CA TYR A 154 -5.62 6.80 -3.02
C TYR A 154 -4.34 7.65 -2.95
N GLY A 155 -4.06 8.36 -4.04
CA GLY A 155 -2.81 9.09 -4.25
C GLY A 155 -1.89 8.42 -5.27
N ASP A 156 -2.11 7.15 -5.60
CA ASP A 156 -1.46 6.51 -6.74
C ASP A 156 -2.15 6.89 -8.05
N GLN A 157 -1.43 6.83 -9.16
CA GLN A 157 -1.87 7.36 -10.44
C GLN A 157 -3.18 6.72 -10.94
N PRO A 158 -3.38 5.40 -10.90
CA PRO A 158 -4.64 4.80 -11.35
C PRO A 158 -5.85 5.34 -10.60
N ALA A 159 -5.76 5.45 -9.27
CA ALA A 159 -6.86 5.96 -8.44
C ALA A 159 -7.17 7.43 -8.74
N LEU A 160 -6.15 8.27 -8.92
CA LEU A 160 -6.32 9.70 -9.23
C LEU A 160 -6.89 9.91 -10.63
N ILE A 161 -6.47 9.12 -11.62
CA ILE A 161 -7.00 9.18 -12.98
C ILE A 161 -8.46 8.77 -12.98
N ALA A 162 -8.81 7.67 -12.30
CA ALA A 162 -10.18 7.18 -12.21
C ALA A 162 -11.12 8.23 -11.61
N GLU A 163 -10.68 8.93 -10.55
CA GLU A 163 -11.47 10.00 -9.92
C GLU A 163 -11.73 11.16 -10.87
N ILE A 164 -10.71 11.62 -11.61
CA ILE A 164 -10.85 12.73 -12.55
C ILE A 164 -11.74 12.34 -13.74
N VAL A 165 -11.62 11.09 -14.22
CA VAL A 165 -12.47 10.55 -15.28
C VAL A 165 -13.93 10.49 -14.83
N ASP A 166 -14.19 9.99 -13.62
CA ASP A 166 -15.53 9.92 -13.07
C ASP A 166 -16.14 11.30 -12.88
N TRP A 167 -15.38 12.25 -12.34
CA TRP A 167 -15.80 13.65 -12.21
C TRP A 167 -16.17 14.27 -13.56
N ALA A 168 -15.32 14.09 -14.58
CA ALA A 168 -15.57 14.64 -15.91
C ALA A 168 -16.88 14.08 -16.50
N ARG A 169 -17.07 12.77 -16.43
CA ARG A 169 -18.29 12.10 -16.89
C ARG A 169 -19.53 12.57 -16.13
N ALA A 170 -19.43 12.71 -14.81
CA ALA A 170 -20.51 13.22 -13.97
C ALA A 170 -20.90 14.67 -14.32
N CYS A 171 -19.97 15.47 -14.82
CA CYS A 171 -20.21 16.81 -15.33
C CYS A 171 -20.69 16.84 -16.81
N GLY A 172 -20.91 15.69 -17.43
CA GLY A 172 -21.34 15.60 -18.85
C GLY A 172 -20.24 15.87 -19.87
N LEU A 173 -18.96 15.83 -19.44
CA LEU A 173 -17.82 16.04 -20.33
C LEU A 173 -17.39 14.70 -20.93
N PRO A 174 -17.27 14.59 -22.28
CA PRO A 174 -16.77 13.38 -22.90
C PRO A 174 -15.27 13.21 -22.64
N VAL A 175 -14.88 12.07 -22.11
CA VAL A 175 -13.47 11.72 -21.91
C VAL A 175 -12.99 10.97 -23.15
N VAL A 176 -12.08 11.58 -23.92
CA VAL A 176 -11.52 11.02 -25.16
C VAL A 176 -10.20 10.30 -24.93
N ALA A 177 -9.47 10.64 -23.89
CA ALA A 177 -8.24 9.97 -23.45
C ALA A 177 -7.99 10.21 -21.97
N ALA A 178 -7.44 9.22 -21.31
CA ALA A 178 -6.99 9.32 -19.92
C ALA A 178 -5.67 8.54 -19.78
N GLY A 179 -4.77 9.02 -18.92
CA GLY A 179 -3.48 8.38 -18.71
C GLY A 179 -2.52 9.27 -17.93
N LYS A 180 -1.31 8.77 -17.75
CA LYS A 180 -0.23 9.54 -17.12
C LYS A 180 0.92 9.76 -18.08
N GLY A 181 1.63 10.88 -17.91
CA GLY A 181 2.92 11.11 -18.55
C GLY A 181 4.07 10.60 -17.68
N THR A 182 5.11 10.07 -18.32
CA THR A 182 6.38 9.77 -17.67
C THR A 182 7.53 10.29 -18.53
N LYS A 183 8.66 10.61 -17.91
CA LYS A 183 9.86 10.99 -18.66
C LYS A 183 10.31 9.78 -19.49
N TYR A 184 10.41 9.98 -20.79
CA TYR A 184 10.89 8.98 -21.73
C TYR A 184 12.14 9.46 -22.45
N LEU A 185 13.14 8.58 -22.51
CA LEU A 185 14.31 8.72 -23.38
C LEU A 185 14.55 7.39 -24.09
N PRO A 186 14.92 7.39 -25.40
CA PRO A 186 15.12 6.14 -26.15
C PRO A 186 16.07 5.15 -25.48
N ILE A 187 17.13 5.66 -24.84
CA ILE A 187 18.11 4.83 -24.13
C ILE A 187 17.48 4.00 -22.99
N TYR A 188 16.33 4.40 -22.46
CA TYR A 188 15.68 3.69 -21.36
C TYR A 188 15.21 2.28 -21.71
N HIS A 189 15.02 1.98 -23.01
CA HIS A 189 14.72 0.63 -23.48
C HIS A 189 15.90 -0.34 -23.34
N GLU A 190 17.12 0.17 -23.21
CA GLU A 190 18.34 -0.62 -23.07
C GLU A 190 18.80 -0.74 -21.61
N VAL A 191 18.14 -0.03 -20.69
CA VAL A 191 18.47 -0.04 -19.27
C VAL A 191 18.08 -1.37 -18.66
N THR A 192 18.95 -1.91 -17.82
CA THR A 192 18.73 -3.14 -17.05
C THR A 192 18.80 -2.85 -15.56
N PRO A 193 18.34 -3.76 -14.70
CA PRO A 193 18.50 -3.61 -13.25
C PRO A 193 19.95 -3.37 -12.79
N ASP A 194 20.93 -3.84 -13.55
CA ASP A 194 22.36 -3.66 -13.22
C ASP A 194 22.86 -2.25 -13.56
N THR A 195 22.26 -1.59 -14.55
CA THR A 195 22.69 -0.28 -15.06
C THR A 195 21.77 0.88 -14.62
N VAL A 196 20.65 0.58 -14.02
CA VAL A 196 19.57 1.54 -13.73
C VAL A 196 20.02 2.74 -12.90
N TRP A 197 20.92 2.54 -11.95
CA TRP A 197 21.32 3.60 -11.01
C TRP A 197 22.06 4.77 -11.68
N GLN A 198 22.74 4.52 -12.80
CA GLN A 198 23.41 5.56 -13.59
C GLN A 198 22.41 6.61 -14.08
N HIS A 199 21.19 6.20 -14.43
CA HIS A 199 20.13 7.10 -14.91
C HIS A 199 19.42 7.87 -13.81
N TYR A 200 19.61 7.46 -12.55
CA TYR A 200 19.14 8.19 -11.35
C TYR A 200 20.25 9.01 -10.69
N GLY A 201 21.49 8.95 -11.20
CA GLY A 201 22.64 9.63 -10.57
C GLY A 201 22.98 9.06 -9.19
N LEU A 202 22.74 7.77 -9.00
CA LEU A 202 23.00 7.05 -7.75
C LEU A 202 24.10 6.03 -7.94
N THR A 203 24.80 5.70 -6.85
CA THR A 203 25.65 4.51 -6.82
C THR A 203 24.84 3.29 -6.35
N PRO A 204 25.22 2.07 -6.73
CA PRO A 204 24.59 0.84 -6.25
C PRO A 204 24.54 0.75 -4.72
N GLU A 205 25.60 1.19 -4.04
CA GLU A 205 25.72 1.16 -2.58
C GLU A 205 24.71 2.13 -1.92
N ALA A 206 24.58 3.35 -2.48
CA ALA A 206 23.62 4.33 -2.00
C ALA A 206 22.17 3.86 -2.21
N ALA A 207 21.90 3.22 -3.34
CA ALA A 207 20.59 2.64 -3.63
C ALA A 207 20.27 1.47 -2.68
N GLN A 208 21.23 0.59 -2.43
CA GLN A 208 21.09 -0.52 -1.49
C GLN A 208 20.85 0.00 -0.06
N ALA A 209 21.62 0.98 0.39
CA ALA A 209 21.44 1.62 1.71
C ALA A 209 20.05 2.26 1.82
N GLY A 210 19.50 2.79 0.72
CA GLY A 210 18.15 3.33 0.63
C GLY A 210 17.03 2.28 0.56
N GLY A 211 17.37 0.98 0.52
CA GLY A 211 16.42 -0.12 0.38
C GLY A 211 15.69 -0.12 -0.98
N MET A 212 16.36 0.39 -2.02
CA MET A 212 15.78 0.51 -3.36
C MET A 212 15.94 -0.82 -4.13
N ASN A 213 14.87 -1.22 -4.83
CA ASN A 213 14.88 -2.42 -5.66
C ASN A 213 15.22 -2.04 -7.11
N PRO A 214 16.34 -2.52 -7.69
CA PRO A 214 16.79 -2.13 -9.02
C PRO A 214 15.79 -2.53 -10.13
N GLN A 215 15.14 -3.68 -10.01
CA GLN A 215 14.14 -4.12 -10.98
C GLN A 215 12.91 -3.20 -10.98
N MET A 216 12.44 -2.78 -9.80
CA MET A 216 11.35 -1.82 -9.70
C MET A 216 11.74 -0.48 -10.31
N PHE A 217 12.93 0.04 -10.00
CA PHE A 217 13.39 1.31 -10.54
C PHE A 217 13.60 1.24 -12.06
N ASN A 218 14.06 0.10 -12.59
CA ASN A 218 14.16 -0.11 -14.03
C ASN A 218 12.78 -0.03 -14.71
N SER A 219 11.75 -0.61 -14.10
CA SER A 219 10.39 -0.61 -14.65
C SER A 219 9.77 0.80 -14.78
N PHE A 220 10.25 1.78 -14.03
CA PHE A 220 9.86 3.18 -14.21
C PHE A 220 10.50 3.81 -15.45
N LEU A 221 11.69 3.36 -15.85
CA LEU A 221 12.40 3.90 -17.01
C LEU A 221 11.94 3.23 -18.31
N ASP A 222 11.81 1.92 -18.34
CA ASP A 222 11.45 1.15 -19.53
C ASP A 222 9.95 1.20 -19.90
N GLY A 223 9.13 1.83 -19.06
CA GLY A 223 7.70 1.99 -19.27
C GLY A 223 6.84 0.83 -18.76
N THR A 224 7.42 -0.26 -18.29
CA THR A 224 6.67 -1.43 -17.78
C THR A 224 5.73 -1.03 -16.64
N LYS A 225 6.22 -0.26 -15.66
CA LYS A 225 5.39 0.19 -14.53
C LYS A 225 4.25 1.08 -15.00
N SER A 226 4.51 2.00 -15.93
CA SER A 226 3.48 2.88 -16.49
C SER A 226 2.40 2.09 -17.23
N ALA A 227 2.78 1.04 -17.98
CA ALA A 227 1.83 0.18 -18.65
C ALA A 227 0.92 -0.58 -17.68
N ILE A 228 1.50 -1.12 -16.58
CA ILE A 228 0.74 -1.79 -15.52
C ILE A 228 -0.23 -0.83 -14.85
N GLU A 229 0.22 0.36 -14.47
CA GLU A 229 -0.62 1.38 -13.83
C GLU A 229 -1.75 1.87 -14.73
N MET A 230 -1.57 1.87 -16.05
CA MET A 230 -2.65 2.25 -16.97
C MET A 230 -3.59 1.09 -17.32
N ALA A 231 -3.22 -0.14 -16.99
CA ALA A 231 -4.07 -1.32 -17.15
C ALA A 231 -4.94 -1.60 -15.90
N ALA A 232 -4.53 -1.07 -14.74
CA ALA A 232 -5.31 -1.14 -13.49
C ALA A 232 -6.47 -0.13 -13.53
#